data_9d020800a52beecda0c041a589f52739
#
_entry.id   9d020800a52beecda0c041a589f52739
#
_cell.length_a   1.000
_cell.length_b   1.000
_cell.length_c   1.000
_cell.angle_alpha   90.00
_cell.angle_beta   90.00
_cell.angle_gamma   90.00
#
_symmetry.space_group_name_H-M   'P 1'
#
loop_
_entity.id
_entity.type
_entity.pdbx_description
1 polymer ?
#
loop_
_entity_poly.entity_id
_entity_poly.type
_entity_poly.pdbx_seq_one_letter_code
_entity_poly.pdbx_strand_id
1 'polypeptide(L)'
;PQGIVHGTNITVLNAARKIDKHAIDCSGKIFVTAGLGGMSGAQPKAAVIAKGVCVVAEVNPEATNKRHAQGWVDEVYDDLDTLIKRMEVARNNKEAVSIAYQGNVVDLWEKLAAENITIEIGSDQTSLHNPFAGGYYPAGLSFEESKKMMAEQPELFKEKVYESLRRHVVAINKLTANGMYFFDYGNAFLLESSRAGANILDDKKEFVYKSYVQDILGPMCFDFGFGPFRWVCSSNDENDLRKTDAIAAT
;
A
#
# COMPACT_ATOMS: atom_id res chain seq x y z
N PRO A 1 15.24 -8.05 1.28
CA PRO A 1 14.73 -6.70 0.96
C PRO A 1 14.72 -6.40 -0.53
N GLN A 2 15.75 -6.77 -1.30
CA GLN A 2 15.84 -6.46 -2.73
C GLN A 2 14.63 -6.98 -3.53
N GLY A 3 14.20 -8.22 -3.31
CA GLY A 3 13.05 -8.79 -4.01
C GLY A 3 11.75 -8.05 -3.74
N ILE A 4 11.56 -7.55 -2.51
CA ILE A 4 10.38 -6.79 -2.12
C ILE A 4 10.36 -5.42 -2.82
N VAL A 5 11.47 -4.69 -2.80
CA VAL A 5 11.58 -3.39 -3.49
C VAL A 5 11.37 -3.55 -4.98
N HIS A 6 11.98 -4.58 -5.60
CA HIS A 6 11.81 -4.87 -7.02
C HIS A 6 10.35 -5.21 -7.38
N GLY A 7 9.71 -6.13 -6.64
CA GLY A 7 8.31 -6.47 -6.86
C GLY A 7 7.37 -5.28 -6.68
N THR A 8 7.59 -4.46 -5.66
CA THR A 8 6.80 -3.24 -5.43
C THR A 8 7.05 -2.20 -6.54
N ASN A 9 8.29 -2.02 -7.00
CA ASN A 9 8.60 -1.10 -8.09
C ASN A 9 7.86 -1.50 -9.39
N ILE A 10 7.90 -2.78 -9.76
CA ILE A 10 7.16 -3.30 -10.91
C ILE A 10 5.66 -3.07 -10.75
N THR A 11 5.12 -3.31 -9.55
CA THR A 11 3.70 -3.11 -9.26
C THR A 11 3.30 -1.64 -9.45
N VAL A 12 4.01 -0.70 -8.83
CA VAL A 12 3.72 0.74 -8.91
C VAL A 12 3.87 1.26 -10.34
N LEU A 13 4.93 0.86 -11.05
CA LEU A 13 5.12 1.25 -12.46
C LEU A 13 3.99 0.73 -13.36
N ASN A 14 3.57 -0.51 -13.17
CA ASN A 14 2.47 -1.06 -13.95
C ASN A 14 1.11 -0.53 -13.52
N ALA A 15 0.92 -0.13 -12.25
CA ALA A 15 -0.24 0.64 -11.82
C ALA A 15 -0.34 1.99 -12.58
N ALA A 16 0.79 2.67 -12.77
CA ALA A 16 0.82 3.89 -13.59
C ALA A 16 0.42 3.60 -15.05
N ARG A 17 0.78 2.45 -15.60
CA ARG A 17 0.40 2.01 -16.96
C ARG A 17 -1.07 1.61 -17.07
N LYS A 18 -1.75 1.27 -15.98
CA LYS A 18 -3.21 1.08 -15.97
C LYS A 18 -3.96 2.39 -16.19
N ILE A 19 -3.36 3.50 -15.78
CA ILE A 19 -3.93 4.85 -15.94
C ILE A 19 -3.52 5.43 -17.30
N ASP A 20 -2.24 5.30 -17.65
CA ASP A 20 -1.66 5.75 -18.91
C ASP A 20 -0.77 4.64 -19.49
N LYS A 21 -1.29 3.94 -20.51
CA LYS A 21 -0.59 2.80 -21.15
C LYS A 21 0.79 3.13 -21.72
N HIS A 22 1.10 4.41 -21.92
CA HIS A 22 2.38 4.88 -22.43
C HIS A 22 3.32 5.35 -21.31
N ALA A 23 2.92 5.24 -20.05
CA ALA A 23 3.78 5.63 -18.94
C ALA A 23 5.08 4.84 -18.93
N ILE A 24 6.19 5.56 -19.02
CA ILE A 24 7.55 5.01 -18.89
C ILE A 24 8.02 5.00 -17.44
N ASP A 25 7.48 5.89 -16.63
CA ASP A 25 7.72 6.03 -15.19
C ASP A 25 6.51 6.68 -14.49
N CYS A 26 6.65 7.01 -13.21
CA CYS A 26 5.60 7.63 -12.40
C CYS A 26 5.80 9.15 -12.22
N SER A 27 6.59 9.82 -13.05
CA SER A 27 6.84 11.26 -12.91
C SER A 27 5.54 12.07 -12.92
N GLY A 28 5.38 12.92 -11.91
CA GLY A 28 4.17 13.73 -11.72
C GLY A 28 2.93 12.95 -11.26
N LYS A 29 3.08 11.69 -10.86
CA LYS A 29 1.99 10.87 -10.27
C LYS A 29 2.22 10.69 -8.78
N ILE A 30 1.14 10.73 -8.02
CA ILE A 30 1.15 10.48 -6.58
C ILE A 30 0.65 9.06 -6.32
N PHE A 31 1.42 8.33 -5.54
CA PHE A 31 1.05 7.05 -4.96
C PHE A 31 0.84 7.20 -3.46
N VAL A 32 -0.38 6.98 -2.99
CA VAL A 32 -0.74 7.04 -1.57
C VAL A 32 -0.94 5.63 -1.03
N THR A 33 -0.34 5.34 0.13
CA THR A 33 -0.39 4.03 0.76
C THR A 33 -0.20 4.12 2.28
N ALA A 34 -0.14 2.98 2.95
CA ALA A 34 0.09 2.89 4.39
C ALA A 34 1.08 1.79 4.77
N GLY A 35 1.69 1.96 5.93
CA GLY A 35 2.60 1.02 6.55
C GLY A 35 4.07 1.24 6.19
N LEU A 36 4.91 1.28 7.23
CA LEU A 36 6.38 1.34 7.13
C LEU A 36 7.07 0.18 7.84
N GLY A 37 6.36 -0.92 8.04
CA GLY A 37 6.85 -2.13 8.65
C GLY A 37 7.91 -2.88 7.84
N GLY A 38 8.03 -4.19 8.08
CA GLY A 38 9.03 -5.03 7.44
C GLY A 38 8.87 -5.13 5.93
N MET A 39 7.65 -5.40 5.48
CA MET A 39 7.30 -5.54 4.05
C MET A 39 6.90 -4.20 3.43
N SER A 40 5.95 -3.52 4.07
CA SER A 40 5.38 -2.26 3.59
C SER A 40 6.40 -1.12 3.47
N GLY A 41 7.43 -1.11 4.28
CA GLY A 41 8.51 -0.12 4.20
C GLY A 41 9.28 -0.10 2.86
N ALA A 42 9.07 -1.08 1.98
CA ALA A 42 9.62 -1.06 0.63
C ALA A 42 8.90 -0.09 -0.33
N GLN A 43 7.65 0.26 -0.04
CA GLN A 43 6.80 1.06 -0.93
C GLN A 43 7.38 2.45 -1.25
N PRO A 44 7.78 3.28 -0.27
CA PRO A 44 8.33 4.60 -0.57
C PRO A 44 9.58 4.51 -1.45
N LYS A 45 10.51 3.60 -1.13
CA LYS A 45 11.72 3.40 -1.93
C LYS A 45 11.42 2.96 -3.35
N ALA A 46 10.48 2.04 -3.52
CA ALA A 46 10.09 1.52 -4.83
C ALA A 46 9.43 2.60 -5.71
N ALA A 47 8.58 3.43 -5.11
CA ALA A 47 7.92 4.53 -5.83
C ALA A 47 8.91 5.61 -6.28
N VAL A 48 9.89 5.94 -5.44
CA VAL A 48 10.97 6.88 -5.81
C VAL A 48 11.82 6.33 -6.95
N ILE A 49 12.14 5.02 -6.95
CA ILE A 49 12.83 4.37 -8.07
C ILE A 49 12.00 4.46 -9.36
N ALA A 50 10.67 4.36 -9.25
CA ALA A 50 9.75 4.57 -10.38
C ALA A 50 9.56 6.06 -10.73
N LYS A 51 10.28 6.99 -10.09
CA LYS A 51 10.21 8.44 -10.26
C LYS A 51 8.86 9.08 -9.87
N GLY A 52 8.11 8.44 -8.97
CA GLY A 52 6.85 8.96 -8.45
C GLY A 52 7.00 9.74 -7.15
N VAL A 53 5.93 10.43 -6.77
CA VAL A 53 5.74 10.96 -5.42
C VAL A 53 5.03 9.88 -4.60
N CYS A 54 5.62 9.45 -3.49
CA CYS A 54 4.98 8.51 -2.57
C CYS A 54 4.56 9.23 -1.30
N VAL A 55 3.30 9.07 -0.90
CA VAL A 55 2.83 9.46 0.44
C VAL A 55 2.45 8.19 1.20
N VAL A 56 3.04 7.99 2.36
CA VAL A 56 2.83 6.78 3.16
C VAL A 56 2.50 7.13 4.60
N ALA A 57 1.34 6.69 5.08
CA ALA A 57 0.94 6.89 6.48
C ALA A 57 1.49 5.78 7.38
N GLU A 58 1.98 6.16 8.56
CA GLU A 58 2.43 5.25 9.60
C GLU A 58 2.12 5.82 10.99
N VAL A 59 1.48 5.04 11.83
CA VAL A 59 1.12 5.45 13.20
C VAL A 59 2.26 5.21 14.19
N ASN A 60 3.12 4.23 13.92
CA ASN A 60 4.24 3.88 14.79
C ASN A 60 5.46 4.78 14.50
N PRO A 61 5.82 5.71 15.42
CA PRO A 61 6.95 6.62 15.20
C PRO A 61 8.29 5.90 15.08
N GLU A 62 8.47 4.73 15.71
CA GLU A 62 9.71 3.96 15.58
C GLU A 62 9.88 3.43 14.15
N ALA A 63 8.79 2.98 13.51
CA ALA A 63 8.82 2.51 12.13
C ALA A 63 9.16 3.65 11.17
N THR A 64 8.51 4.81 11.32
CA THR A 64 8.79 6.02 10.54
C THR A 64 10.24 6.46 10.67
N ASN A 65 10.71 6.64 11.91
CA ASN A 65 12.08 7.07 12.19
C ASN A 65 13.12 6.10 11.62
N LYS A 66 12.87 4.79 11.75
CA LYS A 66 13.74 3.76 11.20
C LYS A 66 13.85 3.87 9.67
N ARG A 67 12.74 4.05 8.95
CA ARG A 67 12.75 4.15 7.49
C ARG A 67 13.36 5.45 7.00
N HIS A 68 13.12 6.54 7.71
CA HIS A 68 13.76 7.82 7.42
C HIS A 68 15.28 7.74 7.63
N ALA A 69 15.74 7.21 8.76
CA ALA A 69 17.18 7.03 9.02
C ALA A 69 17.88 6.09 8.02
N GLN A 70 17.15 5.15 7.42
CA GLN A 70 17.65 4.24 6.37
C GLN A 70 17.65 4.88 4.97
N GLY A 71 17.14 6.10 4.79
CA GLY A 71 16.97 6.74 3.49
C GLY A 71 15.95 6.03 2.59
N TRP A 72 14.93 5.41 3.19
CA TRP A 72 13.81 4.79 2.48
C TRP A 72 12.59 5.71 2.43
N VAL A 73 12.53 6.67 3.34
CA VAL A 73 11.62 7.81 3.39
C VAL A 73 12.48 9.07 3.39
N ASP A 74 12.18 10.01 2.51
CA ASP A 74 12.96 11.23 2.35
C ASP A 74 12.51 12.33 3.33
N GLU A 75 11.20 12.48 3.54
CA GLU A 75 10.61 13.54 4.35
C GLU A 75 9.53 12.98 5.29
N VAL A 76 9.36 13.61 6.47
CA VAL A 76 8.35 13.21 7.47
C VAL A 76 7.55 14.43 7.92
N TYR A 77 6.23 14.31 7.94
CA TYR A 77 5.29 15.33 8.39
C TYR A 77 4.26 14.70 9.34
N ASP A 78 3.83 15.46 10.33
CA ASP A 78 2.72 15.15 11.25
C ASP A 78 1.49 16.04 11.01
N ASP A 79 1.63 17.09 10.19
CA ASP A 79 0.58 18.00 9.77
C ASP A 79 0.16 17.73 8.32
N LEU A 80 -1.12 17.39 8.12
CA LEU A 80 -1.67 17.04 6.81
C LEU A 80 -1.72 18.21 5.83
N ASP A 81 -1.96 19.44 6.31
CA ASP A 81 -2.04 20.61 5.42
C ASP A 81 -0.67 20.93 4.82
N THR A 82 0.37 20.82 5.63
CA THR A 82 1.77 20.99 5.18
C THR A 82 2.20 19.86 4.25
N LEU A 83 1.86 18.61 4.59
CA LEU A 83 2.15 17.45 3.77
C LEU A 83 1.50 17.55 2.38
N ILE A 84 0.21 17.91 2.31
CA ILE A 84 -0.53 18.04 1.06
C ILE A 84 0.08 19.14 0.19
N LYS A 85 0.41 20.29 0.75
CA LYS A 85 1.10 21.37 0.01
C LYS A 85 2.44 20.88 -0.55
N ARG A 86 3.23 20.16 0.25
CA ARG A 86 4.53 19.61 -0.19
C ARG A 86 4.36 18.57 -1.30
N MET A 87 3.39 17.67 -1.15
CA MET A 87 3.03 16.66 -2.14
C MET A 87 2.66 17.31 -3.49
N GLU A 88 1.83 18.37 -3.49
CA GLU A 88 1.43 19.08 -4.71
C GLU A 88 2.62 19.79 -5.36
N VAL A 89 3.53 20.39 -4.58
CA VAL A 89 4.76 20.96 -5.09
C VAL A 89 5.62 19.90 -5.78
N ALA A 90 5.78 18.74 -5.14
CA ALA A 90 6.54 17.63 -5.70
C ALA A 90 5.93 17.10 -7.01
N ARG A 91 4.59 16.94 -7.07
CA ARG A 91 3.87 16.58 -8.29
C ARG A 91 4.18 17.56 -9.42
N ASN A 92 3.98 18.86 -9.17
CA ASN A 92 4.12 19.90 -10.20
C ASN A 92 5.55 19.99 -10.74
N ASN A 93 6.54 19.76 -9.88
CA ASN A 93 7.95 19.74 -10.24
C ASN A 93 8.40 18.36 -10.79
N LYS A 94 7.52 17.35 -10.79
CA LYS A 94 7.84 15.95 -11.14
C LYS A 94 9.02 15.39 -10.31
N GLU A 95 9.07 15.77 -9.05
CA GLU A 95 10.09 15.24 -8.12
C GLU A 95 9.85 13.76 -7.84
N ALA A 96 10.92 13.01 -7.69
CA ALA A 96 10.89 11.65 -7.17
C ALA A 96 11.18 11.70 -5.67
N VAL A 97 10.14 11.69 -4.84
CA VAL A 97 10.26 11.88 -3.39
C VAL A 97 9.27 11.00 -2.63
N SER A 98 9.69 10.54 -1.47
CA SER A 98 8.85 9.81 -0.53
C SER A 98 8.60 10.63 0.74
N ILE A 99 7.32 10.77 1.10
CA ILE A 99 6.83 11.61 2.19
C ILE A 99 6.05 10.71 3.15
N ALA A 100 6.50 10.58 4.39
CA ALA A 100 5.74 9.89 5.42
C ALA A 100 4.81 10.86 6.14
N TYR A 101 3.57 10.44 6.33
CA TYR A 101 2.65 11.02 7.30
C TYR A 101 2.78 10.26 8.62
N GLN A 102 3.25 10.93 9.67
CA GLN A 102 3.27 10.37 11.02
C GLN A 102 1.87 10.49 11.62
N GLY A 103 1.00 9.54 11.29
CA GLY A 103 -0.39 9.55 11.71
C GLY A 103 -1.21 8.41 11.11
N ASN A 104 -2.51 8.47 11.33
CA ASN A 104 -3.41 7.42 10.89
C ASN A 104 -3.72 7.55 9.39
N VAL A 105 -3.72 6.42 8.69
CA VAL A 105 -4.02 6.37 7.25
C VAL A 105 -5.43 6.83 6.92
N VAL A 106 -6.39 6.62 7.83
CA VAL A 106 -7.78 7.05 7.65
C VAL A 106 -7.86 8.58 7.60
N ASP A 107 -7.14 9.26 8.50
CA ASP A 107 -7.13 10.73 8.54
C ASP A 107 -6.54 11.30 7.24
N LEU A 108 -5.48 10.67 6.71
CA LEU A 108 -4.90 11.04 5.41
C LEU A 108 -5.92 10.86 4.28
N TRP A 109 -6.54 9.70 4.15
CA TRP A 109 -7.51 9.44 3.08
C TRP A 109 -8.74 10.33 3.17
N GLU A 110 -9.28 10.54 4.38
CA GLU A 110 -10.42 11.44 4.59
C GLU A 110 -10.09 12.88 4.22
N LYS A 111 -8.91 13.37 4.57
CA LYS A 111 -8.45 14.72 4.22
C LYS A 111 -8.33 14.88 2.70
N LEU A 112 -7.67 13.94 2.01
CA LEU A 112 -7.55 13.93 0.56
C LEU A 112 -8.92 13.90 -0.13
N ALA A 113 -9.83 13.07 0.38
CA ALA A 113 -11.18 12.96 -0.15
C ALA A 113 -12.02 14.22 0.13
N ALA A 114 -11.93 14.82 1.33
CA ALA A 114 -12.67 16.01 1.68
C ALA A 114 -12.31 17.20 0.78
N GLU A 115 -11.03 17.38 0.51
CA GLU A 115 -10.50 18.47 -0.31
C GLU A 115 -10.51 18.18 -1.82
N ASN A 116 -11.01 16.98 -2.23
CA ASN A 116 -11.03 16.53 -3.62
C ASN A 116 -9.64 16.58 -4.30
N ILE A 117 -8.60 16.24 -3.55
CA ILE A 117 -7.24 16.18 -4.09
C ILE A 117 -7.15 15.04 -5.11
N THR A 118 -6.60 15.32 -6.27
CA THR A 118 -6.38 14.29 -7.28
C THR A 118 -5.24 13.38 -6.86
N ILE A 119 -5.52 12.09 -6.78
CA ILE A 119 -4.53 11.04 -6.52
C ILE A 119 -4.60 10.06 -7.68
N GLU A 120 -3.45 9.69 -8.24
CA GLU A 120 -3.39 8.78 -9.38
C GLU A 120 -3.45 7.32 -8.92
N ILE A 121 -2.69 6.96 -7.88
CA ILE A 121 -2.53 5.56 -7.47
C ILE A 121 -2.75 5.45 -5.96
N GLY A 122 -3.55 4.48 -5.55
CA GLY A 122 -3.81 4.16 -4.15
C GLY A 122 -3.64 2.69 -3.83
N SER A 123 -3.19 2.40 -2.62
CA SER A 123 -3.14 1.05 -2.06
C SER A 123 -3.10 1.10 -0.53
N ASP A 124 -3.20 -0.05 0.12
CA ASP A 124 -2.95 -0.20 1.55
C ASP A 124 -2.08 -1.42 1.80
N GLN A 125 -1.08 -1.27 2.68
CA GLN A 125 -0.22 -2.39 3.08
C GLN A 125 -0.03 -2.45 4.61
N THR A 126 -1.04 -2.05 5.37
CA THR A 126 -1.13 -2.33 6.80
C THR A 126 -1.24 -3.84 7.06
N SER A 127 -0.92 -4.30 8.27
CA SER A 127 -0.85 -5.75 8.56
C SER A 127 -2.23 -6.32 8.92
N LEU A 128 -3.24 -6.16 8.05
CA LEU A 128 -4.62 -6.59 8.27
C LEU A 128 -4.82 -8.12 8.32
N HIS A 129 -3.77 -8.91 8.20
CA HIS A 129 -3.80 -10.33 8.56
C HIS A 129 -4.02 -10.55 10.07
N ASN A 130 -3.63 -9.57 10.90
CA ASN A 130 -3.81 -9.57 12.35
C ASN A 130 -4.32 -8.21 12.82
N PRO A 131 -5.53 -7.77 12.39
CA PRO A 131 -5.98 -6.39 12.59
C PRO A 131 -6.12 -6.03 14.07
N PHE A 132 -6.46 -7.01 14.93
CA PHE A 132 -6.72 -6.80 16.35
C PHE A 132 -5.52 -7.08 17.27
N ALA A 133 -4.38 -7.42 16.68
CA ALA A 133 -3.13 -7.68 17.39
C ALA A 133 -2.01 -6.71 16.95
N GLY A 134 -2.37 -5.44 16.72
CA GLY A 134 -1.43 -4.40 16.32
C GLY A 134 -1.14 -4.35 14.80
N GLY A 135 -1.94 -5.03 13.99
CA GLY A 135 -1.81 -4.98 12.54
C GLY A 135 -2.49 -3.78 11.89
N TYR A 136 -3.50 -3.21 12.56
CA TYR A 136 -4.21 -2.01 12.15
C TYR A 136 -4.60 -1.19 13.39
N TYR A 137 -4.40 0.11 13.34
CA TYR A 137 -4.69 1.00 14.46
C TYR A 137 -5.89 1.89 14.12
N PRO A 138 -6.88 2.02 15.04
CA PRO A 138 -8.06 2.81 14.79
C PRO A 138 -7.76 4.31 14.73
N ALA A 139 -8.50 5.01 13.87
CA ALA A 139 -8.42 6.46 13.76
C ALA A 139 -8.98 7.14 15.01
N GLY A 140 -8.47 8.35 15.31
CA GLY A 140 -8.88 9.13 16.47
C GLY A 140 -8.24 8.72 17.79
N LEU A 141 -7.29 7.78 17.77
CA LEU A 141 -6.47 7.37 18.90
C LEU A 141 -4.98 7.51 18.54
N SER A 142 -4.19 7.93 19.51
CA SER A 142 -2.74 7.86 19.39
C SER A 142 -2.26 6.40 19.37
N PHE A 143 -1.02 6.18 18.95
CA PHE A 143 -0.40 4.85 18.95
C PHE A 143 -0.42 4.21 20.36
N GLU A 144 -0.08 4.97 21.40
CA GLU A 144 -0.06 4.47 22.78
C GLU A 144 -1.45 4.21 23.34
N GLU A 145 -2.43 5.08 23.08
CA GLU A 145 -3.84 4.84 23.46
C GLU A 145 -4.40 3.61 22.78
N SER A 146 -4.07 3.39 21.51
CA SER A 146 -4.46 2.20 20.75
C SER A 146 -3.88 0.92 21.37
N LYS A 147 -2.59 0.92 21.73
CA LYS A 147 -1.93 -0.22 22.41
C LYS A 147 -2.58 -0.52 23.76
N LYS A 148 -2.87 0.51 24.54
CA LYS A 148 -3.56 0.38 25.83
C LYS A 148 -4.95 -0.19 25.66
N MET A 149 -5.75 0.37 24.74
CA MET A 149 -7.11 -0.13 24.45
C MET A 149 -7.08 -1.59 23.96
N MET A 150 -6.15 -1.94 23.09
CA MET A 150 -5.99 -3.32 22.60
C MET A 150 -5.73 -4.31 23.74
N ALA A 151 -4.94 -3.91 24.76
CA ALA A 151 -4.61 -4.77 25.90
C ALA A 151 -5.74 -4.83 26.95
N GLU A 152 -6.39 -3.72 27.24
CA GLU A 152 -7.35 -3.59 28.34
C GLU A 152 -8.81 -3.77 27.89
N GLN A 153 -9.15 -3.44 26.64
CA GLN A 153 -10.51 -3.41 26.10
C GLN A 153 -10.55 -4.00 24.66
N PRO A 154 -10.19 -5.27 24.46
CA PRO A 154 -10.01 -5.84 23.11
C PRO A 154 -11.27 -5.81 22.24
N GLU A 155 -12.46 -5.96 22.81
CA GLU A 155 -13.72 -5.88 22.05
C GLU A 155 -13.99 -4.46 21.57
N LEU A 156 -13.77 -3.44 22.42
CA LEU A 156 -13.89 -2.04 22.03
C LEU A 156 -12.84 -1.67 20.97
N PHE A 157 -11.61 -2.17 21.11
CA PHE A 157 -10.56 -1.98 20.12
C PHE A 157 -10.99 -2.54 18.75
N LYS A 158 -11.56 -3.74 18.73
CA LYS A 158 -12.09 -4.36 17.50
C LYS A 158 -13.19 -3.52 16.86
N GLU A 159 -14.14 -3.02 17.65
CA GLU A 159 -15.20 -2.12 17.14
C GLU A 159 -14.61 -0.86 16.51
N LYS A 160 -13.61 -0.24 17.15
CA LYS A 160 -12.91 0.95 16.64
C LYS A 160 -12.12 0.68 15.37
N VAL A 161 -11.50 -0.49 15.26
CA VAL A 161 -10.86 -0.93 14.01
C VAL A 161 -11.90 -1.07 12.90
N TYR A 162 -13.03 -1.70 13.14
CA TYR A 162 -14.09 -1.83 12.14
C TYR A 162 -14.72 -0.49 11.74
N GLU A 163 -14.91 0.42 12.70
CA GLU A 163 -15.33 1.79 12.41
C GLU A 163 -14.35 2.49 11.47
N SER A 164 -13.06 2.39 11.77
CA SER A 164 -11.99 2.98 10.97
C SER A 164 -11.90 2.38 9.56
N LEU A 165 -12.06 1.07 9.42
CA LEU A 165 -12.09 0.41 8.10
C LEU A 165 -13.27 0.88 7.25
N ARG A 166 -14.46 1.07 7.84
CA ARG A 166 -15.60 1.64 7.11
C ARG A 166 -15.31 3.06 6.61
N ARG A 167 -14.74 3.92 7.46
CA ARG A 167 -14.33 5.29 7.09
C ARG A 167 -13.27 5.28 5.99
N HIS A 168 -12.27 4.42 6.13
CA HIS A 168 -11.19 4.24 5.16
C HIS A 168 -11.76 3.91 3.77
N VAL A 169 -12.67 2.93 3.69
CA VAL A 169 -13.32 2.53 2.42
C VAL A 169 -14.17 3.66 1.84
N VAL A 170 -14.90 4.42 2.66
CA VAL A 170 -15.69 5.57 2.17
C VAL A 170 -14.79 6.60 1.48
N ALA A 171 -13.64 6.92 2.08
CA ALA A 171 -12.69 7.86 1.49
C ALA A 171 -12.07 7.32 0.18
N ILE A 172 -11.67 6.05 0.17
CA ILE A 172 -11.14 5.40 -1.05
C ILE A 172 -12.20 5.38 -2.16
N ASN A 173 -13.44 4.99 -1.87
CA ASN A 173 -14.52 4.96 -2.85
C ASN A 173 -14.78 6.34 -3.47
N LYS A 174 -14.70 7.41 -2.66
CA LYS A 174 -14.84 8.78 -3.17
C LYS A 174 -13.68 9.15 -4.12
N LEU A 175 -12.45 8.83 -3.76
CA LEU A 175 -11.27 9.14 -4.59
C LEU A 175 -11.23 8.30 -5.87
N THR A 176 -11.64 7.03 -5.81
CA THR A 176 -11.73 6.18 -7.02
C THR A 176 -12.84 6.64 -7.96
N ALA A 177 -13.97 7.12 -7.44
CA ALA A 177 -15.00 7.78 -8.25
C ALA A 177 -14.47 9.04 -8.95
N ASN A 178 -13.45 9.69 -8.40
CA ASN A 178 -12.75 10.84 -8.98
C ASN A 178 -11.54 10.45 -9.87
N GLY A 179 -11.34 9.15 -10.15
CA GLY A 179 -10.35 8.66 -11.11
C GLY A 179 -9.08 8.03 -10.51
N MET A 180 -8.98 7.90 -9.19
CA MET A 180 -7.87 7.17 -8.57
C MET A 180 -7.93 5.68 -8.94
N TYR A 181 -6.81 5.11 -9.37
CA TYR A 181 -6.64 3.67 -9.49
C TYR A 181 -6.21 3.08 -8.14
N PHE A 182 -7.10 2.31 -7.52
CA PHE A 182 -6.81 1.61 -6.27
C PHE A 182 -6.67 0.11 -6.51
N PHE A 183 -5.63 -0.51 -5.94
CA PHE A 183 -5.41 -1.95 -5.97
C PHE A 183 -5.18 -2.51 -4.56
N ASP A 184 -5.68 -3.71 -4.31
CA ASP A 184 -5.40 -4.45 -3.08
C ASP A 184 -4.00 -5.08 -3.14
N TYR A 185 -3.23 -4.88 -2.09
CA TYR A 185 -1.85 -5.41 -2.02
C TYR A 185 -1.79 -6.84 -1.46
N GLY A 186 -2.93 -7.49 -1.22
CA GLY A 186 -3.02 -8.84 -0.68
C GLY A 186 -2.75 -8.91 0.84
N ASN A 187 -3.00 -7.82 1.55
CA ASN A 187 -2.80 -7.69 3.00
C ASN A 187 -4.06 -7.95 3.83
N ALA A 188 -5.10 -8.54 3.24
CA ALA A 188 -6.43 -8.75 3.79
C ALA A 188 -7.28 -7.48 3.99
N PHE A 189 -6.92 -6.35 3.39
CA PHE A 189 -7.68 -5.10 3.47
C PHE A 189 -9.13 -5.29 2.99
N LEU A 190 -9.34 -5.88 1.82
CA LEU A 190 -10.67 -6.11 1.26
C LEU A 190 -11.51 -7.02 2.15
N LEU A 191 -10.92 -8.11 2.65
CA LEU A 191 -11.59 -9.08 3.50
C LEU A 191 -12.03 -8.46 4.84
N GLU A 192 -11.13 -7.78 5.53
CA GLU A 192 -11.43 -7.17 6.83
C GLU A 192 -12.40 -5.98 6.68
N SER A 193 -12.29 -5.21 5.61
CA SER A 193 -13.25 -4.16 5.27
C SER A 193 -14.65 -4.73 5.01
N SER A 194 -14.75 -5.85 4.31
CA SER A 194 -16.04 -6.55 4.10
C SER A 194 -16.61 -7.07 5.43
N ARG A 195 -15.77 -7.66 6.29
CA ARG A 195 -16.17 -8.10 7.64
C ARG A 195 -16.63 -6.94 8.53
N ALA A 196 -16.05 -5.76 8.34
CA ALA A 196 -16.47 -4.53 9.01
C ALA A 196 -17.80 -3.98 8.47
N GLY A 197 -18.35 -4.54 7.41
CA GLY A 197 -19.58 -4.06 6.75
C GLY A 197 -19.37 -2.82 5.88
N ALA A 198 -18.13 -2.57 5.41
CA ALA A 198 -17.84 -1.49 4.48
C ALA A 198 -18.41 -1.79 3.08
N ASN A 199 -18.75 -0.74 2.33
CA ASN A 199 -19.24 -0.85 0.95
C ASN A 199 -18.07 -1.13 -0.02
N ILE A 200 -17.65 -2.37 -0.08
CA ILE A 200 -16.49 -2.84 -0.85
C ILE A 200 -16.80 -4.04 -1.76
N LEU A 201 -18.06 -4.46 -1.79
CA LEU A 201 -18.55 -5.53 -2.65
C LEU A 201 -19.52 -4.93 -3.70
N ASP A 202 -19.49 -5.49 -4.89
CA ASP A 202 -20.47 -5.21 -5.95
C ASP A 202 -21.77 -5.99 -5.76
N ASP A 203 -22.70 -5.82 -6.69
CA ASP A 203 -24.03 -6.53 -6.70
C ASP A 203 -23.89 -8.05 -6.80
N LYS A 204 -22.75 -8.55 -7.27
CA LYS A 204 -22.44 -9.99 -7.35
C LYS A 204 -21.73 -10.51 -6.12
N LYS A 205 -21.51 -9.66 -5.11
CA LYS A 205 -20.73 -9.94 -3.90
C LYS A 205 -19.26 -10.22 -4.18
N GLU A 206 -18.73 -9.68 -5.27
CA GLU A 206 -17.30 -9.66 -5.58
C GLU A 206 -16.67 -8.35 -5.10
N PHE A 207 -15.36 -8.37 -4.78
CA PHE A 207 -14.66 -7.16 -4.39
C PHE A 207 -14.58 -6.17 -5.56
N VAL A 208 -14.93 -4.91 -5.30
CA VAL A 208 -14.88 -3.83 -6.31
C VAL A 208 -13.45 -3.49 -6.73
N TYR A 209 -12.48 -3.75 -5.88
CA TYR A 209 -11.06 -3.59 -6.18
C TYR A 209 -10.39 -4.93 -6.41
N LYS A 210 -9.53 -5.00 -7.41
CA LYS A 210 -8.75 -6.20 -7.71
C LYS A 210 -7.43 -6.16 -6.96
N SER A 211 -6.89 -7.35 -6.67
CA SER A 211 -5.55 -7.45 -6.12
C SER A 211 -4.50 -7.10 -7.18
N TYR A 212 -3.33 -6.66 -6.72
CA TYR A 212 -2.17 -6.40 -7.58
C TYR A 212 -1.76 -7.62 -8.42
N VAL A 213 -1.98 -8.83 -7.91
CA VAL A 213 -1.72 -10.07 -8.67
C VAL A 213 -2.73 -10.23 -9.80
N GLN A 214 -4.03 -10.04 -9.51
CA GLN A 214 -5.10 -10.24 -10.50
C GLN A 214 -5.06 -9.22 -11.64
N ASP A 215 -4.75 -7.97 -11.33
CA ASP A 215 -4.91 -6.86 -12.28
C ASP A 215 -3.60 -6.29 -12.82
N ILE A 216 -2.50 -6.50 -12.13
CA ILE A 216 -1.17 -5.97 -12.51
C ILE A 216 -0.21 -7.10 -12.84
N LEU A 217 0.24 -7.88 -11.84
CA LEU A 217 1.34 -8.83 -12.06
C LEU A 217 0.93 -10.01 -12.94
N GLY A 218 -0.30 -10.53 -12.81
CA GLY A 218 -0.80 -11.59 -13.69
C GLY A 218 -0.72 -11.17 -15.16
N PRO A 219 -1.59 -10.25 -15.59
CA PRO A 219 -1.74 -9.92 -17.01
C PRO A 219 -0.60 -9.09 -17.61
N MET A 220 0.21 -8.41 -16.79
CA MET A 220 1.26 -7.51 -17.29
C MET A 220 2.67 -8.04 -17.10
N CYS A 221 2.85 -9.13 -16.36
CA CYS A 221 4.16 -9.73 -16.07
C CYS A 221 4.12 -11.25 -16.23
N PHE A 222 3.32 -11.97 -15.45
CA PHE A 222 3.35 -13.44 -15.40
C PHE A 222 2.90 -14.08 -16.71
N ASP A 223 1.87 -13.55 -17.36
CA ASP A 223 1.40 -14.03 -18.67
C ASP A 223 2.46 -13.89 -19.79
N PHE A 224 3.45 -13.00 -19.55
CA PHE A 224 4.60 -12.82 -20.44
C PHE A 224 5.87 -13.54 -19.96
N GLY A 225 5.76 -14.42 -18.96
CA GLY A 225 6.89 -15.16 -18.41
C GLY A 225 7.85 -14.31 -17.56
N PHE A 226 7.45 -13.08 -17.18
CA PHE A 226 8.26 -12.19 -16.38
C PHE A 226 7.76 -12.16 -14.92
N GLY A 227 8.68 -12.41 -13.97
CA GLY A 227 8.36 -12.37 -12.55
C GLY A 227 9.48 -12.94 -11.69
N PRO A 228 9.46 -12.71 -10.37
CA PRO A 228 10.41 -13.30 -9.43
C PRO A 228 9.96 -14.73 -9.11
N PHE A 229 10.22 -15.67 -9.99
CA PHE A 229 9.91 -17.08 -9.76
C PHE A 229 10.95 -17.72 -8.84
N ARG A 230 10.46 -18.53 -7.91
CA ARG A 230 11.27 -19.42 -7.10
C ARG A 230 10.65 -20.81 -7.16
N TRP A 231 11.48 -21.81 -7.34
CA TRP A 231 11.08 -23.20 -7.26
C TRP A 231 11.94 -23.93 -6.24
N VAL A 232 11.36 -24.95 -5.67
CA VAL A 232 12.05 -25.89 -4.77
C VAL A 232 11.80 -27.30 -5.26
N CYS A 233 12.83 -28.13 -5.20
CA CYS A 233 12.71 -29.53 -5.55
C CYS A 233 12.17 -30.28 -4.31
N SER A 234 10.93 -30.72 -4.37
CA SER A 234 10.28 -31.44 -3.25
C SER A 234 10.81 -32.87 -3.06
N SER A 235 11.49 -33.42 -4.06
CA SER A 235 12.16 -34.72 -3.97
C SER A 235 13.41 -34.68 -3.08
N ASN A 236 13.94 -33.49 -2.79
CA ASN A 236 15.24 -33.29 -2.13
C ASN A 236 16.41 -33.96 -2.86
N ASP A 237 16.29 -34.19 -4.18
CA ASP A 237 17.30 -34.77 -5.05
C ASP A 237 17.98 -33.66 -5.87
N GLU A 238 19.30 -33.55 -5.76
CA GLU A 238 20.09 -32.54 -6.48
C GLU A 238 19.98 -32.69 -8.01
N ASN A 239 19.83 -33.90 -8.53
CA ASN A 239 19.68 -34.13 -9.98
C ASN A 239 18.34 -33.59 -10.50
N ASP A 240 17.26 -33.66 -9.71
CA ASP A 240 15.97 -33.11 -10.08
C ASP A 240 16.03 -31.57 -10.05
N LEU A 241 16.72 -30.99 -9.07
CA LEU A 241 16.95 -29.54 -9.04
C LEU A 241 17.72 -29.09 -10.28
N ARG A 242 18.81 -29.75 -10.63
CA ARG A 242 19.61 -29.43 -11.85
C ARG A 242 18.79 -29.56 -13.13
N LYS A 243 17.88 -30.53 -13.22
CA LYS A 243 16.97 -30.63 -14.38
C LYS A 243 16.01 -29.45 -14.46
N THR A 244 15.43 -29.07 -13.31
CA THR A 244 14.53 -27.92 -13.23
C THR A 244 15.24 -26.63 -13.59
N ASP A 245 16.46 -26.42 -13.09
CA ASP A 245 17.29 -25.27 -13.42
C ASP A 245 17.62 -25.21 -14.92
N ALA A 246 17.94 -26.34 -15.53
CA ALA A 246 18.23 -26.43 -16.96
C ALA A 246 17.00 -26.08 -17.82
N ILE A 247 15.80 -26.53 -17.44
CA ILE A 247 14.54 -26.19 -18.12
C ILE A 247 14.24 -24.68 -18.00
N ALA A 248 14.49 -24.10 -16.82
CA ALA A 248 14.22 -22.69 -16.59
C ALA A 248 15.22 -21.75 -17.31
N ALA A 249 16.39 -22.26 -17.70
CA ALA A 249 17.42 -21.50 -18.42
C ALA A 249 17.25 -21.52 -19.97
N THR A 250 16.29 -22.29 -20.49
CA THR A 250 15.95 -22.37 -21.93
C THR A 250 14.79 -21.43 -22.26
#